data_eb098e951aefa0bb43162867adc810f8
#
_entry.id   eb098e951aefa0bb43162867adc810f8
#
_cell.length_a   1.000
_cell.length_b   1.000
_cell.length_c   1.000
_cell.angle_alpha   90.00
_cell.angle_beta   90.00
_cell.angle_gamma   90.00
#
_symmetry.space_group_name_H-M   'P 1'
#
loop_
_entity.id
_entity.type
_entity.pdbx_description
1 polymer ?
#
loop_
_entity_poly.entity_id
_entity_poly.type
_entity_poly.pdbx_seq_one_letter_code
_entity_poly.pdbx_strand_id
1 'polypeptide(L)'
;FIVWGLGYTGNNHTTLFLLATLFGVFMAFNIGGNDVANSFGTSVGAGTLTIPQALLIAAIFEVSGAVIAGGEVTDTIRKGLIDLNGMNLEPIQFVSIMLSALLAAALWLLFATKRGWPVSTTHAIIGGIVGSALCLGFISEGGDAFALIQWPKMAEIAASWVLSPVLGGLVSYLLFSQIKKHVLDYNTSAEENLKAIKQE
;
A
#
# COMPACT_ATOMS: atom_id res chain seq x y z
N PHE A 1 -11.05 18.61 -7.96
CA PHE A 1 -10.13 18.51 -6.79
C PHE A 1 -9.25 19.75 -6.64
N ILE A 2 -8.45 20.12 -7.66
CA ILE A 2 -7.52 21.27 -7.58
C ILE A 2 -8.28 22.58 -7.28
N VAL A 3 -9.33 22.90 -8.02
CA VAL A 3 -10.12 24.13 -7.82
C VAL A 3 -10.74 24.19 -6.42
N TRP A 4 -11.26 23.05 -5.94
CA TRP A 4 -11.81 22.95 -4.60
C TRP A 4 -10.71 23.12 -3.53
N GLY A 5 -9.57 22.46 -3.70
CA GLY A 5 -8.44 22.54 -2.78
C GLY A 5 -7.82 23.93 -2.69
N LEU A 6 -7.67 24.63 -3.81
CA LEU A 6 -7.20 26.02 -3.84
C LEU A 6 -8.16 26.96 -3.09
N GLY A 7 -9.48 26.76 -3.22
CA GLY A 7 -10.47 27.49 -2.44
C GLY A 7 -10.37 27.22 -0.95
N TYR A 8 -10.10 25.96 -0.56
CA TYR A 8 -9.96 25.56 0.83
C TYR A 8 -8.69 26.12 1.50
N THR A 9 -7.57 26.19 0.78
CA THR A 9 -6.29 26.72 1.32
C THR A 9 -6.24 28.25 1.37
N GLY A 10 -7.24 28.95 0.85
CA GLY A 10 -7.32 30.42 0.90
C GLY A 10 -6.12 31.14 0.29
N ASN A 11 -5.46 30.54 -0.71
CA ASN A 11 -4.24 31.01 -1.38
C ASN A 11 -2.97 31.09 -0.52
N ASN A 12 -3.02 30.86 0.78
CA ASN A 12 -1.84 31.04 1.65
C ASN A 12 -0.79 29.93 1.52
N HIS A 13 -1.20 28.73 1.04
CA HIS A 13 -0.30 27.56 0.93
C HIS A 13 -0.43 26.86 -0.44
N THR A 14 -0.72 27.63 -1.48
CA THR A 14 -0.96 27.13 -2.85
C THR A 14 0.18 26.25 -3.34
N THR A 15 1.43 26.68 -3.15
CA THR A 15 2.60 25.91 -3.61
C THR A 15 2.69 24.56 -2.92
N LEU A 16 2.51 24.49 -1.60
CA LEU A 16 2.52 23.23 -0.84
C LEU A 16 1.39 22.30 -1.27
N PHE A 17 0.20 22.85 -1.49
CA PHE A 17 -0.94 22.10 -1.99
C PHE A 17 -0.68 21.51 -3.39
N LEU A 18 -0.11 22.29 -4.30
CA LEU A 18 0.23 21.83 -5.64
C LEU A 18 1.33 20.77 -5.62
N LEU A 19 2.36 20.94 -4.78
CA LEU A 19 3.39 19.92 -4.58
C LEU A 19 2.82 18.64 -3.99
N ALA A 20 1.96 18.73 -2.97
CA ALA A 20 1.29 17.57 -2.38
C ALA A 20 0.43 16.83 -3.41
N THR A 21 -0.29 17.56 -4.24
CA THR A 21 -1.10 16.98 -5.32
C THR A 21 -0.21 16.29 -6.36
N LEU A 22 0.87 16.94 -6.80
CA LEU A 22 1.81 16.39 -7.77
C LEU A 22 2.46 15.10 -7.24
N PHE A 23 2.97 15.14 -6.01
CA PHE A 23 3.61 13.97 -5.40
C PHE A 23 2.59 12.86 -5.12
N GLY A 24 1.37 13.21 -4.73
CA GLY A 24 0.27 12.25 -4.55
C GLY A 24 -0.11 11.53 -5.84
N VAL A 25 -0.26 12.26 -6.94
CA VAL A 25 -0.52 11.67 -8.27
C VAL A 25 0.65 10.79 -8.72
N PHE A 26 1.88 11.27 -8.53
CA PHE A 26 3.08 10.49 -8.84
C PHE A 26 3.18 9.22 -8.00
N MET A 27 2.86 9.30 -6.71
CA MET A 27 2.81 8.13 -5.82
C MET A 27 1.71 7.15 -6.27
N ALA A 28 0.49 7.64 -6.53
CA ALA A 28 -0.63 6.79 -6.98
C ALA A 28 -0.30 6.03 -8.27
N PHE A 29 0.37 6.69 -9.23
CA PHE A 29 0.84 6.04 -10.45
C PHE A 29 1.84 4.91 -10.17
N ASN A 30 2.80 5.13 -9.28
CA ASN A 30 3.80 4.13 -8.92
C ASN A 30 3.20 2.97 -8.10
N ILE A 31 2.23 3.25 -7.21
CA ILE A 31 1.46 2.22 -6.49
C ILE A 31 0.74 1.32 -7.49
N GLY A 32 -0.02 1.90 -8.42
CA GLY A 32 -0.74 1.14 -9.44
C GLY A 32 0.19 0.25 -10.27
N GLY A 33 1.38 0.75 -10.63
CA GLY A 33 2.36 -0.03 -11.40
C GLY A 33 3.01 -1.18 -10.62
N ASN A 34 3.22 -1.04 -9.32
CA ASN A 34 3.87 -2.06 -8.49
C ASN A 34 2.85 -3.00 -7.83
N ASP A 35 1.87 -2.47 -7.11
CA ASP A 35 0.96 -3.27 -6.29
C ASP A 35 -0.01 -4.10 -7.14
N VAL A 36 -0.50 -3.57 -8.27
CA VAL A 36 -1.36 -4.33 -9.19
C VAL A 36 -0.57 -5.48 -9.83
N ALA A 37 0.69 -5.25 -10.23
CA ALA A 37 1.54 -6.31 -10.74
C ALA A 37 1.79 -7.41 -9.70
N ASN A 38 2.00 -7.05 -8.43
CA ASN A 38 2.18 -8.00 -7.33
C ASN A 38 0.91 -8.81 -7.07
N SER A 39 -0.26 -8.17 -7.08
CA SER A 39 -1.54 -8.80 -6.76
C SER A 39 -2.03 -9.75 -7.86
N PHE A 40 -1.84 -9.38 -9.13
CA PHE A 40 -2.39 -10.11 -10.28
C PHE A 40 -1.35 -10.87 -11.11
N GLY A 41 -0.07 -10.68 -10.85
CA GLY A 41 1.02 -11.27 -11.63
C GLY A 41 0.93 -12.80 -11.74
N THR A 42 0.60 -13.48 -10.65
CA THR A 42 0.44 -14.95 -10.63
C THR A 42 -0.77 -15.41 -11.45
N SER A 43 -1.90 -14.71 -11.36
CA SER A 43 -3.13 -15.03 -12.09
C SER A 43 -2.97 -14.81 -13.61
N VAL A 44 -2.28 -13.72 -13.97
CA VAL A 44 -1.97 -13.43 -15.38
C VAL A 44 -0.90 -14.40 -15.91
N GLY A 45 0.13 -14.69 -15.12
CA GLY A 45 1.18 -15.64 -15.47
C GLY A 45 0.67 -17.09 -15.66
N ALA A 46 -0.34 -17.48 -14.88
CA ALA A 46 -1.03 -18.77 -15.02
C ALA A 46 -2.06 -18.81 -16.18
N GLY A 47 -2.27 -17.69 -16.88
CA GLY A 47 -3.25 -17.62 -17.98
C GLY A 47 -4.71 -17.58 -17.52
N THR A 48 -4.97 -17.42 -16.22
CA THR A 48 -6.34 -17.35 -15.66
C THR A 48 -7.02 -16.03 -16.00
N LEU A 49 -6.25 -14.96 -16.05
CA LEU A 49 -6.71 -13.63 -16.41
C LEU A 49 -5.85 -13.02 -17.50
N THR A 50 -6.45 -12.28 -18.39
CA THR A 50 -5.73 -11.39 -19.31
C THR A 50 -5.36 -10.09 -18.58
N ILE A 51 -4.30 -9.40 -19.05
CA ILE A 51 -3.88 -8.11 -18.47
C ILE A 51 -5.04 -7.09 -18.40
N PRO A 52 -5.85 -6.88 -19.46
CA PRO A 52 -6.98 -5.94 -19.37
C PRO A 52 -8.03 -6.34 -18.33
N GLN A 53 -8.31 -7.64 -18.16
CA GLN A 53 -9.22 -8.13 -17.13
C GLN A 53 -8.67 -7.87 -15.73
N ALA A 54 -7.39 -8.17 -15.50
CA ALA A 54 -6.72 -7.89 -14.24
C ALA A 54 -6.75 -6.40 -13.88
N LEU A 55 -6.46 -5.52 -14.84
CA LEU A 55 -6.50 -4.07 -14.64
C LEU A 55 -7.91 -3.55 -14.33
N LEU A 56 -8.93 -4.08 -15.00
CA LEU A 56 -10.32 -3.69 -14.74
C LEU A 56 -10.75 -4.10 -13.32
N ILE A 57 -10.44 -5.33 -12.93
CA ILE A 57 -10.74 -5.83 -11.57
C ILE A 57 -9.99 -5.00 -10.54
N ALA A 58 -8.69 -4.76 -10.75
CA ALA A 58 -7.88 -3.92 -9.87
C ALA A 58 -8.51 -2.53 -9.70
N ALA A 59 -8.86 -1.86 -10.79
CA ALA A 59 -9.44 -0.51 -10.74
C ALA A 59 -10.73 -0.47 -9.91
N ILE A 60 -11.62 -1.46 -10.05
CA ILE A 60 -12.88 -1.52 -9.30
C ILE A 60 -12.60 -1.72 -7.80
N PHE A 61 -11.74 -2.68 -7.44
CA PHE A 61 -11.48 -3.01 -6.05
C PHE A 61 -10.60 -1.97 -5.35
N GLU A 62 -9.63 -1.37 -6.03
CA GLU A 62 -8.81 -0.26 -5.50
C GLU A 62 -9.68 0.97 -5.17
N VAL A 63 -10.53 1.39 -6.09
CA VAL A 63 -11.45 2.51 -5.85
C VAL A 63 -12.39 2.19 -4.69
N SER A 64 -12.96 0.99 -4.67
CA SER A 64 -13.85 0.54 -3.58
C SER A 64 -13.13 0.53 -2.24
N GLY A 65 -11.91 -0.01 -2.17
CA GLY A 65 -11.09 -0.02 -0.97
C GLY A 65 -10.75 1.38 -0.47
N ALA A 66 -10.38 2.28 -1.37
CA ALA A 66 -10.09 3.67 -1.03
C ALA A 66 -11.31 4.41 -0.46
N VAL A 67 -12.50 4.16 -0.99
CA VAL A 67 -13.75 4.78 -0.52
C VAL A 67 -14.17 4.20 0.84
N ILE A 68 -14.05 2.90 1.05
CA ILE A 68 -14.52 2.22 2.25
C ILE A 68 -13.55 2.40 3.42
N ALA A 69 -12.24 2.21 3.20
CA ALA A 69 -11.24 2.13 4.26
C ALA A 69 -10.20 3.25 4.24
N GLY A 70 -10.17 4.07 3.18
CA GLY A 70 -9.13 5.11 3.01
C GLY A 70 -9.08 6.14 4.12
N GLY A 71 -10.21 6.46 4.75
CA GLY A 71 -10.29 7.40 5.87
C GLY A 71 -9.52 6.88 7.11
N GLU A 72 -9.71 5.62 7.49
CA GLU A 72 -9.04 5.01 8.64
C GLU A 72 -7.53 4.88 8.42
N VAL A 73 -7.11 4.48 7.21
CA VAL A 73 -5.69 4.42 6.84
C VAL A 73 -5.04 5.80 6.91
N THR A 74 -5.71 6.83 6.37
CA THR A 74 -5.22 8.21 6.41
C THR A 74 -5.07 8.71 7.85
N ASP A 75 -6.05 8.44 8.71
CA ASP A 75 -6.00 8.83 10.12
C ASP A 75 -4.87 8.12 10.88
N THR A 76 -4.64 6.84 10.62
CA THR A 76 -3.55 6.07 11.21
C THR A 76 -2.19 6.68 10.83
N ILE A 77 -1.99 7.02 9.56
CA ILE A 77 -0.75 7.64 9.10
C ILE A 77 -0.57 9.03 9.70
N ARG A 78 -1.64 9.85 9.69
CA ARG A 78 -1.58 11.25 10.12
C ARG A 78 -1.37 11.42 11.62
N LYS A 79 -2.01 10.56 12.43
CA LYS A 79 -2.05 10.71 13.91
C LYS A 79 -1.25 9.65 14.64
N GLY A 80 -0.90 8.55 13.97
CA GLY A 80 -0.41 7.35 14.62
C GLY A 80 1.11 7.17 14.60
N LEU A 81 1.84 7.83 13.72
CA LEU A 81 3.27 7.56 13.49
C LEU A 81 4.19 8.60 14.11
N ILE A 82 3.76 9.85 14.19
CA ILE A 82 4.55 10.98 14.71
C ILE A 82 3.85 11.53 15.93
N ASP A 83 4.61 11.73 17.01
CA ASP A 83 4.13 12.43 18.21
C ASP A 83 4.17 13.94 17.99
N LEU A 84 3.02 14.51 17.69
CA LEU A 84 2.86 15.95 17.49
C LEU A 84 2.97 16.74 18.82
N ASN A 85 2.81 16.08 19.97
CA ASN A 85 2.80 16.72 21.28
C ASN A 85 4.17 16.67 21.97
N GLY A 86 5.03 15.71 21.59
CA GLY A 86 6.33 15.50 22.21
C GLY A 86 7.38 16.56 21.87
N MET A 87 7.26 17.19 20.72
CA MET A 87 8.01 18.39 20.32
C MET A 87 6.98 19.38 19.80
N ASN A 88 7.14 20.67 20.13
CA ASN A 88 6.31 21.77 19.60
C ASN A 88 6.56 21.94 18.09
N LEU A 89 6.19 20.92 17.29
CA LEU A 89 6.33 20.94 15.84
C LEU A 89 5.40 21.98 15.25
N GLU A 90 5.96 22.89 14.49
CA GLU A 90 5.15 23.79 13.69
C GLU A 90 4.39 23.01 12.60
N PRO A 91 3.16 23.39 12.28
CA PRO A 91 2.37 22.72 11.23
C PRO A 91 3.13 22.57 9.90
N ILE A 92 3.98 23.53 9.55
CA ILE A 92 4.78 23.50 8.32
C ILE A 92 5.86 22.40 8.35
N GLN A 93 6.43 22.11 9.51
CA GLN A 93 7.42 21.05 9.69
C GLN A 93 6.76 19.68 9.49
N PHE A 94 5.56 19.48 10.06
CA PHE A 94 4.78 18.27 9.82
C PHE A 94 4.42 18.07 8.36
N VAL A 95 3.97 19.11 7.68
CA VAL A 95 3.69 19.05 6.22
C VAL A 95 4.96 18.70 5.44
N SER A 96 6.11 19.24 5.83
CA SER A 96 7.40 18.94 5.19
C SER A 96 7.82 17.48 5.35
N ILE A 97 7.63 16.90 6.56
CA ILE A 97 7.83 15.47 6.80
C ILE A 97 6.97 14.64 5.85
N MET A 98 5.67 14.93 5.79
CA MET A 98 4.73 14.17 4.97
C MET A 98 5.01 14.28 3.47
N LEU A 99 5.36 15.47 2.97
CA LEU A 99 5.75 15.69 1.58
C LEU A 99 7.04 14.96 1.23
N SER A 100 8.04 15.02 2.09
CA SER A 100 9.32 14.34 1.91
C SER A 100 9.15 12.83 1.90
N ALA A 101 8.34 12.29 2.82
CA ALA A 101 8.02 10.88 2.89
C ALA A 101 7.27 10.40 1.64
N LEU A 102 6.30 11.18 1.18
CA LEU A 102 5.52 10.86 -0.02
C LEU A 102 6.41 10.80 -1.26
N LEU A 103 7.28 11.79 -1.44
CA LEU A 103 8.21 11.85 -2.55
C LEU A 103 9.25 10.71 -2.49
N ALA A 104 9.83 10.47 -1.32
CA ALA A 104 10.82 9.41 -1.12
C ALA A 104 10.23 8.03 -1.42
N ALA A 105 9.02 7.75 -0.91
CA ALA A 105 8.32 6.50 -1.17
C ALA A 105 7.97 6.34 -2.67
N ALA A 106 7.52 7.41 -3.32
CA ALA A 106 7.21 7.39 -4.76
C ALA A 106 8.46 7.13 -5.63
N LEU A 107 9.58 7.76 -5.30
CA LEU A 107 10.86 7.52 -5.99
C LEU A 107 11.38 6.11 -5.76
N TRP A 108 11.25 5.59 -4.54
CA TRP A 108 11.60 4.21 -4.23
C TRP A 108 10.76 3.21 -5.04
N LEU A 109 9.43 3.40 -5.07
CA LEU A 109 8.54 2.56 -5.87
C LEU A 109 8.86 2.62 -7.36
N LEU A 110 9.13 3.81 -7.90
CA LEU A 110 9.56 3.97 -9.30
C LEU A 110 10.83 3.18 -9.59
N PHE A 111 11.82 3.28 -8.70
CA PHE A 111 13.09 2.56 -8.83
C PHE A 111 12.86 1.04 -8.76
N ALA A 112 12.10 0.56 -7.79
CA ALA A 112 11.79 -0.86 -7.61
C ALA A 112 11.01 -1.41 -8.82
N THR A 113 10.00 -0.68 -9.30
CA THR A 113 9.19 -1.08 -10.47
C THR A 113 10.05 -1.19 -11.73
N LYS A 114 10.96 -0.23 -11.96
CA LYS A 114 11.89 -0.30 -13.10
C LYS A 114 12.86 -1.48 -13.03
N ARG A 115 13.12 -1.99 -11.83
CA ARG A 115 13.97 -3.18 -11.62
C ARG A 115 13.17 -4.49 -11.57
N GLY A 116 11.83 -4.42 -11.65
CA GLY A 116 10.95 -5.57 -11.50
C GLY A 116 10.93 -6.13 -10.08
N TRP A 117 11.23 -5.31 -9.07
CA TRP A 117 11.21 -5.72 -7.67
C TRP A 117 9.82 -5.55 -7.07
N PRO A 118 9.23 -6.64 -6.54
CA PRO A 118 8.00 -6.55 -5.76
C PRO A 118 8.34 -5.93 -4.39
N VAL A 119 7.78 -4.78 -4.09
CA VAL A 119 8.01 -4.08 -2.82
C VAL A 119 6.68 -3.70 -2.17
N SER A 120 6.70 -3.54 -0.86
CA SER A 120 5.53 -3.09 -0.11
C SER A 120 5.45 -1.57 -0.09
N THR A 121 4.37 -1.02 -0.62
CA THR A 121 4.06 0.41 -0.58
C THR A 121 3.93 0.91 0.86
N THR A 122 3.28 0.13 1.74
CA THR A 122 3.12 0.49 3.15
C THR A 122 4.48 0.62 3.84
N HIS A 123 5.40 -0.33 3.63
CA HIS A 123 6.75 -0.24 4.18
C HIS A 123 7.51 0.99 3.66
N ALA A 124 7.36 1.29 2.36
CA ALA A 124 8.01 2.44 1.74
C ALA A 124 7.52 3.77 2.35
N ILE A 125 6.21 3.93 2.53
CA ILE A 125 5.62 5.14 3.13
C ILE A 125 6.04 5.28 4.60
N ILE A 126 5.92 4.23 5.39
CA ILE A 126 6.29 4.25 6.81
C ILE A 126 7.78 4.55 6.97
N GLY A 127 8.63 3.90 6.19
CA GLY A 127 10.06 4.18 6.19
C GLY A 127 10.38 5.62 5.78
N GLY A 128 9.66 6.16 4.79
CA GLY A 128 9.75 7.55 4.38
C GLY A 128 9.36 8.53 5.50
N ILE A 129 8.27 8.26 6.21
CA ILE A 129 7.81 9.10 7.33
C ILE A 129 8.82 9.08 8.48
N VAL A 130 9.24 7.87 8.90
CA VAL A 130 10.24 7.70 9.97
C VAL A 130 11.55 8.37 9.60
N GLY A 131 12.06 8.14 8.38
CA GLY A 131 13.31 8.75 7.91
C GLY A 131 13.24 10.27 7.84
N SER A 132 12.14 10.83 7.36
CA SER A 132 11.94 12.29 7.29
C SER A 132 11.80 12.91 8.70
N ALA A 133 11.11 12.22 9.60
CA ALA A 133 10.98 12.69 11.01
C ALA A 133 12.33 12.66 11.73
N LEU A 134 13.10 11.58 11.58
CA LEU A 134 14.47 11.51 12.14
C LEU A 134 15.37 12.59 11.57
N CYS A 135 15.32 12.82 10.26
CA CYS A 135 16.10 13.87 9.62
C CYS A 135 15.77 15.26 10.19
N LEU A 136 14.49 15.56 10.36
CA LEU A 136 14.06 16.81 10.98
C LEU A 136 14.56 16.91 12.44
N GLY A 137 14.39 15.84 13.21
CA GLY A 137 14.84 15.79 14.61
C GLY A 137 16.34 16.00 14.78
N PHE A 138 17.17 15.47 13.87
CA PHE A 138 18.63 15.69 13.88
C PHE A 138 19.04 17.10 13.45
N ILE A 139 18.24 17.75 12.59
CA ILE A 139 18.53 19.12 12.12
C ILE A 139 18.05 20.15 13.15
N SER A 140 17.00 19.85 13.91
CA SER A 140 16.44 20.74 14.92
C SER A 140 17.34 20.74 16.15
N GLU A 141 17.95 21.88 16.48
CA GLU A 141 18.86 22.03 17.62
C GLU A 141 18.17 21.64 18.95
N GLY A 142 18.72 20.63 19.62
CA GLY A 142 18.29 20.18 20.94
C GLY A 142 17.14 19.19 21.00
N GLY A 143 16.67 18.64 19.87
CA GLY A 143 15.60 17.65 19.81
C GLY A 143 16.11 16.20 19.89
N ASP A 144 15.43 15.35 20.65
CA ASP A 144 15.59 13.91 20.53
C ASP A 144 14.82 13.43 19.30
N ALA A 145 15.54 13.19 18.20
CA ALA A 145 14.96 12.72 16.95
C ALA A 145 14.10 11.46 17.12
N PHE A 146 14.47 10.59 18.05
CA PHE A 146 13.73 9.36 18.33
C PHE A 146 12.43 9.60 19.10
N ALA A 147 12.32 10.68 19.85
CA ALA A 147 11.10 11.04 20.58
C ALA A 147 9.95 11.48 19.67
N LEU A 148 10.25 11.86 18.41
CA LEU A 148 9.24 12.19 17.41
C LEU A 148 8.43 10.98 16.92
N ILE A 149 8.92 9.77 17.16
CA ILE A 149 8.34 8.55 16.61
C ILE A 149 7.54 7.84 17.70
N GLN A 150 6.31 7.48 17.39
CA GLN A 150 5.47 6.66 18.25
C GLN A 150 5.88 5.17 18.15
N TRP A 151 6.92 4.78 18.88
CA TRP A 151 7.46 3.42 18.87
C TRP A 151 6.46 2.30 19.18
N PRO A 152 5.50 2.48 20.13
CA PRO A 152 4.47 1.47 20.36
C PRO A 152 3.63 1.22 19.10
N LYS A 153 3.28 2.28 18.35
CA LYS A 153 2.54 2.15 17.10
C LYS A 153 3.37 1.51 16.00
N MET A 154 4.67 1.82 15.96
CA MET A 154 5.61 1.16 15.04
C MET A 154 5.70 -0.34 15.32
N ALA A 155 5.75 -0.76 16.57
CA ALA A 155 5.77 -2.17 16.95
C ALA A 155 4.48 -2.89 16.56
N GLU A 156 3.31 -2.27 16.73
CA GLU A 156 2.01 -2.78 16.29
C GLU A 156 1.98 -3.00 14.76
N ILE A 157 2.46 -2.02 14.01
CA ILE A 157 2.56 -2.10 12.56
C ILE A 157 3.54 -3.21 12.14
N ALA A 158 4.71 -3.28 12.76
CA ALA A 158 5.70 -4.32 12.48
C ALA A 158 5.15 -5.73 12.78
N ALA A 159 4.36 -5.89 13.83
CA ALA A 159 3.68 -7.15 14.13
C ALA A 159 2.66 -7.52 13.02
N SER A 160 1.95 -6.53 12.46
CA SER A 160 1.02 -6.75 11.36
C SER A 160 1.71 -7.25 10.08
N TRP A 161 2.97 -6.89 9.85
CA TRP A 161 3.76 -7.36 8.69
C TRP A 161 4.02 -8.87 8.72
N VAL A 162 4.05 -9.45 9.91
CA VAL A 162 4.15 -10.91 10.09
C VAL A 162 2.77 -11.56 10.07
N LEU A 163 1.81 -10.96 10.77
CA LEU A 163 0.48 -11.53 10.93
C LEU A 163 -0.32 -11.57 9.62
N SER A 164 -0.23 -10.52 8.81
CA SER A 164 -0.98 -10.42 7.55
C SER A 164 -0.64 -11.54 6.55
N PRO A 165 0.62 -11.84 6.21
CA PRO A 165 0.92 -12.93 5.29
C PRO A 165 0.58 -14.31 5.87
N VAL A 166 0.67 -14.52 7.18
CA VAL A 166 0.26 -15.76 7.82
C VAL A 166 -1.25 -15.97 7.68
N LEU A 167 -2.05 -14.95 8.00
CA LEU A 167 -3.50 -15.01 7.84
C LEU A 167 -3.91 -15.15 6.36
N GLY A 168 -3.28 -14.40 5.48
CA GLY A 168 -3.52 -14.50 4.03
C GLY A 168 -3.20 -15.90 3.49
N GLY A 169 -2.07 -16.47 3.90
CA GLY A 169 -1.68 -17.83 3.56
C GLY A 169 -2.68 -18.87 4.07
N LEU A 170 -3.14 -18.73 5.32
CA LEU A 170 -4.15 -19.63 5.91
C LEU A 170 -5.47 -19.58 5.14
N VAL A 171 -5.98 -18.38 4.86
CA VAL A 171 -7.24 -18.20 4.09
C VAL A 171 -7.08 -18.79 2.69
N SER A 172 -5.97 -18.50 2.00
CA SER A 172 -5.68 -19.05 0.67
C SER A 172 -5.60 -20.57 0.68
N TYR A 173 -4.95 -21.16 1.68
CA TYR A 173 -4.87 -22.60 1.86
C TYR A 173 -6.26 -23.23 2.03
N LEU A 174 -7.09 -22.66 2.91
CA LEU A 174 -8.46 -23.16 3.14
C LEU A 174 -9.31 -23.08 1.88
N LEU A 175 -9.31 -21.94 1.19
CA LEU A 175 -10.07 -21.75 -0.06
C LEU A 175 -9.58 -22.72 -1.16
N PHE A 176 -8.27 -22.79 -1.36
CA PHE A 176 -7.72 -23.69 -2.39
C PHE A 176 -7.99 -25.16 -2.07
N SER A 177 -7.92 -25.57 -0.80
CA SER A 177 -8.25 -26.94 -0.40
C SER A 177 -9.70 -27.30 -0.73
N GLN A 178 -10.64 -26.36 -0.55
CA GLN A 178 -12.04 -26.58 -0.93
C GLN A 178 -12.21 -26.65 -2.45
N ILE A 179 -11.58 -25.75 -3.19
CA ILE A 179 -11.61 -25.75 -4.66
C ILE A 179 -11.01 -27.06 -5.19
N LYS A 180 -9.87 -27.48 -4.67
CA LYS A 180 -9.22 -28.73 -5.05
C LYS A 180 -10.18 -29.92 -4.85
N LYS A 181 -10.73 -30.07 -3.65
CA LYS A 181 -11.59 -31.19 -3.28
C LYS A 181 -12.87 -31.24 -4.10
N HIS A 182 -13.53 -30.12 -4.35
CA HIS A 182 -14.88 -30.10 -4.93
C HIS A 182 -14.90 -29.83 -6.43
N VAL A 183 -13.81 -29.28 -7.01
CA VAL A 183 -13.76 -28.92 -8.41
C VAL A 183 -12.70 -29.74 -9.16
N LEU A 184 -11.44 -29.71 -8.69
CA LEU A 184 -10.35 -30.33 -9.44
C LEU A 184 -10.37 -31.85 -9.29
N ASP A 185 -10.48 -32.38 -8.06
CA ASP A 185 -10.49 -33.83 -7.84
C ASP A 185 -11.77 -34.47 -8.39
N TYR A 186 -12.91 -33.73 -8.35
CA TYR A 186 -14.16 -34.20 -8.95
C TYR A 186 -14.07 -34.35 -10.45
N ASN A 187 -13.46 -33.41 -11.15
CA ASN A 187 -13.28 -33.48 -12.60
C ASN A 187 -12.31 -34.61 -13.01
N THR A 188 -11.25 -34.83 -12.24
CA THR A 188 -10.32 -35.94 -12.50
C THR A 188 -11.02 -37.31 -12.36
N SER A 189 -11.82 -37.49 -11.32
CA SER A 189 -12.61 -38.72 -11.13
C SER A 189 -13.64 -38.91 -12.21
N ALA A 190 -14.27 -37.87 -12.72
CA ALA A 190 -15.21 -37.94 -13.83
C ALA A 190 -14.54 -38.35 -15.16
N GLU A 191 -13.34 -37.83 -15.44
CA GLU A 191 -12.56 -38.24 -16.61
C GLU A 191 -12.07 -39.68 -16.51
N GLU A 192 -11.65 -40.14 -15.35
CA GLU A 192 -11.26 -41.54 -15.13
C GLU A 192 -12.44 -42.51 -15.31
N ASN A 193 -13.61 -42.17 -14.79
CA ASN A 193 -14.83 -42.92 -14.96
C ASN A 193 -15.27 -42.97 -16.44
N LEU A 194 -15.14 -41.86 -17.18
CA LEU A 194 -15.43 -41.80 -18.61
C LEU A 194 -14.44 -42.63 -19.43
N LYS A 195 -13.17 -42.72 -19.05
CA LYS A 195 -12.17 -43.58 -19.68
C LYS A 195 -12.46 -45.06 -19.42
N ALA A 196 -12.89 -45.43 -18.20
CA ALA A 196 -13.25 -46.78 -17.84
C ALA A 196 -14.47 -47.27 -18.67
N ILE A 197 -15.50 -46.43 -18.80
CA ILE A 197 -16.72 -46.74 -19.60
C ILE A 197 -16.39 -46.88 -21.11
N LYS A 198 -15.40 -46.21 -21.63
CA LYS A 198 -15.00 -46.29 -23.04
C LYS A 198 -14.12 -47.51 -23.36
N GLN A 199 -13.62 -48.21 -22.35
CA GLN A 199 -12.78 -49.42 -22.49
C GLN A 199 -13.56 -50.73 -22.36
N GLU A 200 -14.85 -50.67 -21.96
CA GLU A 200 -15.82 -51.79 -22.07
C GLU A 200 -16.59 -51.70 -23.40
#